data_5efa4fc34910ff255a8af5b8930ca1d4
#
_entry.id   5efa4fc34910ff255a8af5b8930ca1d4
#
_cell.length_a   1.000
_cell.length_b   1.000
_cell.length_c   1.000
_cell.angle_alpha   90.00
_cell.angle_beta   90.00
_cell.angle_gamma   90.00
#
_symmetry.space_group_name_H-M   'P 1'
#
loop_
_entity.id
_entity.type
_entity.pdbx_description
1 polymer ?
#
loop_
_entity_poly.entity_id
_entity_poly.type
_entity_poly.pdbx_seq_one_letter_code
_entity_poly.pdbx_strand_id
1 'polypeptide(L)'
;IDVLNKLTEGKVHLSVNGTAKADETFLQAKNVELHHLSGPHPAGNVGTQIHHIDPVNKGEFVWTVNAQDVAIIGRYFLNGKFIAKRTIAVTGSEIKDPHYYETVIGANVSDILDGQITSDNVRVISGNVLTGDKIAQDGHLGYYHNQVTVIPEGDQLKFVLTKGWMGPGFDKFSNSKLFPTYLTTKKRFRLDTNTNGEERAFVVTGELEKVFPFDILPMQLVKAAITDDIDGMENLGIYEVAPEDFALCEYVCTTKIEIQDKIRQGLDLIAKECM
;
A
#
# COMPACT_ATOMS: atom_id res chain seq x y z
N ILE A 1 -0.65 16.22 -18.88
CA ILE A 1 -2.12 16.06 -18.88
C ILE A 1 -2.65 16.02 -20.32
N ASP A 2 -2.32 16.96 -21.20
CA ASP A 2 -2.80 16.97 -22.59
C ASP A 2 -2.44 15.69 -23.35
N VAL A 3 -1.25 15.11 -23.08
CA VAL A 3 -0.86 13.81 -23.61
C VAL A 3 -1.78 12.70 -23.11
N LEU A 4 -2.05 12.67 -21.81
CA LEU A 4 -2.94 11.66 -21.22
C LEU A 4 -4.34 11.73 -21.82
N ASN A 5 -4.90 12.94 -22.00
CA ASN A 5 -6.20 13.14 -22.64
C ASN A 5 -6.24 12.70 -24.13
N LYS A 6 -5.08 12.47 -24.75
CA LYS A 6 -5.01 11.93 -26.13
C LYS A 6 -4.83 10.41 -26.15
N LEU A 7 -4.45 9.82 -25.04
CA LEU A 7 -4.21 8.37 -24.91
C LEU A 7 -5.44 7.62 -24.38
N THR A 8 -6.45 8.32 -23.88
CA THR A 8 -7.70 7.73 -23.39
C THR A 8 -8.90 8.43 -24.00
N GLU A 9 -10.00 7.70 -24.20
CA GLU A 9 -11.30 8.24 -24.56
C GLU A 9 -12.07 8.70 -23.31
N GLY A 10 -11.68 8.21 -22.14
CA GLY A 10 -12.24 8.59 -20.85
C GLY A 10 -11.71 9.93 -20.34
N LYS A 11 -12.20 10.35 -19.19
CA LYS A 11 -11.78 11.58 -18.52
C LYS A 11 -10.49 11.37 -17.72
N VAL A 12 -9.69 12.42 -17.60
CA VAL A 12 -8.54 12.43 -16.70
C VAL A 12 -8.98 13.02 -15.36
N HIS A 13 -8.93 12.22 -14.32
CA HIS A 13 -9.23 12.59 -12.94
C HIS A 13 -7.93 12.96 -12.21
N LEU A 14 -7.95 14.07 -11.47
CA LEU A 14 -6.84 14.51 -10.62
C LEU A 14 -7.33 14.64 -9.18
N SER A 15 -6.80 13.82 -8.30
CA SER A 15 -7.15 13.85 -6.89
C SER A 15 -6.11 14.61 -6.07
N VAL A 16 -6.58 15.51 -5.22
CA VAL A 16 -5.76 16.29 -4.29
C VAL A 16 -6.27 16.15 -2.86
N ASN A 17 -5.38 16.38 -1.88
CA ASN A 17 -5.77 16.37 -0.48
C ASN A 17 -6.71 17.54 -0.16
N GLY A 18 -7.93 17.23 0.27
CA GLY A 18 -8.96 18.23 0.60
C GLY A 18 -8.79 18.91 1.95
N THR A 19 -7.94 18.38 2.85
CA THR A 19 -7.70 18.98 4.18
C THR A 19 -6.44 19.83 4.25
N ALA A 20 -5.45 19.56 3.39
CA ALA A 20 -4.23 20.35 3.29
C ALA A 20 -4.31 21.29 2.08
N LYS A 21 -3.60 22.43 2.16
CA LYS A 21 -3.47 23.30 1.00
C LYS A 21 -2.69 22.56 -0.09
N ALA A 22 -3.37 22.17 -1.16
CA ALA A 22 -2.73 21.60 -2.33
C ALA A 22 -1.89 22.67 -3.05
N ASP A 23 -0.81 22.25 -3.72
CA ASP A 23 0.01 23.15 -4.52
C ASP A 23 -0.81 23.73 -5.69
N GLU A 24 -0.58 25.00 -5.99
CA GLU A 24 -1.29 25.71 -7.06
C GLU A 24 -1.12 25.05 -8.44
N THR A 25 -0.01 24.36 -8.67
CA THR A 25 0.24 23.60 -9.90
C THR A 25 -0.85 22.57 -10.16
N PHE A 26 -1.31 21.87 -9.11
CA PHE A 26 -2.40 20.89 -9.22
C PHE A 26 -3.77 21.58 -9.34
N LEU A 27 -4.00 22.65 -8.56
CA LEU A 27 -5.28 23.37 -8.55
C LEU A 27 -5.55 24.13 -9.87
N GLN A 28 -4.50 24.54 -10.56
CA GLN A 28 -4.62 25.24 -11.85
C GLN A 28 -4.53 24.29 -13.05
N ALA A 29 -4.44 22.98 -12.83
CA ALA A 29 -4.40 21.98 -13.90
C ALA A 29 -5.67 22.08 -14.78
N LYS A 30 -5.45 22.10 -16.10
CA LYS A 30 -6.52 22.20 -17.09
C LYS A 30 -6.78 20.81 -17.69
N ASN A 31 -7.98 20.65 -18.25
CA ASN A 31 -8.40 19.41 -18.92
C ASN A 31 -8.37 18.20 -17.98
N VAL A 32 -8.75 18.40 -16.73
CA VAL A 32 -8.91 17.35 -15.70
C VAL A 32 -10.18 17.59 -14.90
N GLU A 33 -10.76 16.52 -14.37
CA GLU A 33 -11.74 16.61 -13.29
C GLU A 33 -11.01 16.59 -11.96
N LEU A 34 -11.05 17.71 -11.23
CA LEU A 34 -10.35 17.87 -9.96
C LEU A 34 -11.22 17.38 -8.81
N HIS A 35 -10.68 16.45 -8.02
CA HIS A 35 -11.34 15.88 -6.83
C HIS A 35 -10.58 16.25 -5.57
N HIS A 36 -11.31 16.70 -4.55
CA HIS A 36 -10.79 16.98 -3.22
C HIS A 36 -11.16 15.84 -2.28
N LEU A 37 -10.18 15.02 -1.92
CA LEU A 37 -10.38 13.85 -1.07
C LEU A 37 -9.78 14.08 0.30
N SER A 38 -10.47 13.66 1.34
CA SER A 38 -10.03 13.79 2.73
C SER A 38 -10.50 12.60 3.54
N GLY A 39 -9.70 12.20 4.53
CA GLY A 39 -10.00 11.09 5.40
C GLY A 39 -8.73 10.48 6.01
N PRO A 40 -8.89 9.53 6.93
CA PRO A 40 -7.77 8.73 7.41
C PRO A 40 -7.26 7.82 6.29
N HIS A 41 -6.05 7.25 6.48
CA HIS A 41 -5.61 6.17 5.61
C HIS A 41 -6.68 5.05 5.58
N PRO A 42 -7.10 4.52 4.40
CA PRO A 42 -6.45 4.59 3.09
C PRO A 42 -7.05 5.62 2.10
N ALA A 43 -7.69 6.70 2.53
CA ALA A 43 -8.28 7.70 1.62
C ALA A 43 -7.32 8.24 0.54
N GLY A 44 -6.00 8.16 0.80
CA GLY A 44 -4.96 8.54 -0.17
C GLY A 44 -4.61 7.46 -1.19
N ASN A 45 -5.10 6.23 -1.03
CA ASN A 45 -4.82 5.15 -1.97
C ASN A 45 -5.67 5.33 -3.24
N VAL A 46 -5.08 5.04 -4.39
CA VAL A 46 -5.73 5.24 -5.68
C VAL A 46 -6.96 4.37 -5.85
N GLY A 47 -6.94 3.11 -5.40
CA GLY A 47 -8.11 2.22 -5.44
C GLY A 47 -9.30 2.80 -4.66
N THR A 48 -9.05 3.31 -3.45
CA THR A 48 -10.09 4.00 -2.65
C THR A 48 -10.66 5.22 -3.38
N GLN A 49 -9.82 5.97 -4.08
CA GLN A 49 -10.24 7.14 -4.84
C GLN A 49 -11.10 6.75 -6.04
N ILE A 50 -10.69 5.73 -6.79
CA ILE A 50 -11.43 5.21 -7.94
C ILE A 50 -12.81 4.72 -7.49
N HIS A 51 -12.87 3.90 -6.44
CA HIS A 51 -14.15 3.40 -5.92
C HIS A 51 -15.16 4.52 -5.59
N HIS A 52 -14.69 5.64 -5.05
CA HIS A 52 -15.58 6.76 -4.68
C HIS A 52 -15.90 7.72 -5.84
N ILE A 53 -15.13 7.71 -6.92
CA ILE A 53 -15.33 8.58 -8.07
C ILE A 53 -16.15 7.85 -9.15
N ASP A 54 -15.66 6.67 -9.55
CA ASP A 54 -16.25 5.85 -10.61
C ASP A 54 -15.72 4.42 -10.47
N PRO A 55 -16.42 3.55 -9.71
CA PRO A 55 -15.96 2.18 -9.44
C PRO A 55 -15.89 1.35 -10.72
N VAL A 56 -14.84 0.54 -10.83
CA VAL A 56 -14.55 -0.27 -12.02
C VAL A 56 -15.47 -1.49 -12.07
N ASN A 57 -16.12 -1.71 -13.20
CA ASN A 57 -16.96 -2.87 -13.46
C ASN A 57 -16.32 -3.83 -14.47
N LYS A 58 -16.95 -5.00 -14.67
CA LYS A 58 -16.51 -5.99 -15.65
C LYS A 58 -16.37 -5.38 -17.05
N GLY A 59 -15.18 -5.53 -17.64
CA GLY A 59 -14.87 -5.01 -18.99
C GLY A 59 -14.44 -3.54 -19.03
N GLU A 60 -14.38 -2.86 -17.89
CA GLU A 60 -13.86 -1.50 -17.79
C GLU A 60 -12.39 -1.48 -17.41
N PHE A 61 -11.68 -0.42 -17.79
CA PHE A 61 -10.25 -0.26 -17.57
C PHE A 61 -9.95 1.15 -17.05
N VAL A 62 -9.17 1.22 -15.97
CA VAL A 62 -8.68 2.48 -15.41
C VAL A 62 -7.15 2.47 -15.38
N TRP A 63 -6.54 3.49 -15.95
CA TRP A 63 -5.10 3.70 -15.88
C TRP A 63 -4.77 4.68 -14.78
N THR A 64 -3.81 4.32 -13.94
CA THR A 64 -3.31 5.19 -12.87
C THR A 64 -1.89 5.64 -13.15
N VAL A 65 -1.60 6.93 -12.92
CA VAL A 65 -0.28 7.51 -13.14
C VAL A 65 0.09 8.42 -11.98
N ASN A 66 1.25 8.20 -11.39
CA ASN A 66 1.77 9.08 -10.33
C ASN A 66 2.15 10.46 -10.87
N ALA A 67 2.05 11.50 -10.05
CA ALA A 67 2.38 12.87 -10.44
C ALA A 67 3.81 13.02 -10.98
N GLN A 68 4.80 12.29 -10.43
CA GLN A 68 6.16 12.28 -10.95
C GLN A 68 6.24 11.68 -12.37
N ASP A 69 5.48 10.61 -12.62
CA ASP A 69 5.45 9.96 -13.93
C ASP A 69 4.75 10.83 -14.97
N VAL A 70 3.68 11.56 -14.58
CA VAL A 70 3.06 12.59 -15.43
C VAL A 70 4.09 13.63 -15.87
N ALA A 71 4.95 14.09 -14.94
CA ALA A 71 6.00 15.05 -15.25
C ALA A 71 7.10 14.45 -16.16
N ILE A 72 7.45 13.17 -16.00
CA ILE A 72 8.40 12.45 -16.86
C ILE A 72 7.84 12.32 -18.28
N ILE A 73 6.57 11.90 -18.42
CA ILE A 73 5.86 11.81 -19.69
C ILE A 73 5.84 13.19 -20.39
N GLY A 74 5.44 14.24 -19.67
CA GLY A 74 5.38 15.59 -20.21
C GLY A 74 6.75 16.08 -20.73
N ARG A 75 7.83 15.87 -19.97
CA ARG A 75 9.19 16.22 -20.39
C ARG A 75 9.63 15.45 -21.64
N TYR A 76 9.26 14.17 -21.70
CA TYR A 76 9.57 13.34 -22.89
C TYR A 76 8.93 13.92 -24.16
N PHE A 77 7.64 14.26 -24.10
CA PHE A 77 6.94 14.84 -25.26
C PHE A 77 7.43 16.25 -25.62
N LEU A 78 7.85 17.05 -24.65
CA LEU A 78 8.38 18.39 -24.90
C LEU A 78 9.80 18.38 -25.45
N ASN A 79 10.66 17.48 -24.97
CA ASN A 79 12.09 17.52 -25.24
C ASN A 79 12.61 16.37 -26.12
N GLY A 80 11.78 15.35 -26.40
CA GLY A 80 12.18 14.15 -27.13
C GLY A 80 13.19 13.26 -26.38
N LYS A 81 13.40 13.51 -25.07
CA LYS A 81 14.37 12.76 -24.25
C LYS A 81 13.69 12.16 -23.02
N PHE A 82 13.85 10.86 -22.84
CA PHE A 82 13.42 10.18 -21.62
C PHE A 82 14.43 10.46 -20.50
N ILE A 83 13.95 11.05 -19.40
CA ILE A 83 14.74 11.36 -18.22
C ILE A 83 14.11 10.59 -17.06
N ALA A 84 14.72 9.48 -16.68
CA ALA A 84 14.24 8.54 -15.66
C ALA A 84 14.48 9.03 -14.21
N LYS A 85 14.58 10.34 -14.00
CA LYS A 85 14.87 10.94 -12.70
C LYS A 85 13.64 10.87 -11.80
N ARG A 86 13.82 10.39 -10.58
CA ARG A 86 12.75 10.19 -9.61
C ARG A 86 13.21 10.62 -8.21
N THR A 87 12.33 11.28 -7.48
CA THR A 87 12.51 11.55 -6.04
C THR A 87 11.86 10.42 -5.26
N ILE A 88 12.61 9.82 -4.34
CA ILE A 88 12.13 8.77 -3.45
C ILE A 88 12.27 9.17 -1.99
N ALA A 89 11.41 8.63 -1.12
CA ALA A 89 11.57 8.75 0.32
C ALA A 89 12.36 7.55 0.86
N VAL A 90 13.35 7.81 1.72
CA VAL A 90 14.04 6.77 2.50
C VAL A 90 13.62 6.90 3.94
N THR A 91 13.01 5.86 4.51
CA THR A 91 12.36 5.91 5.81
C THR A 91 12.39 4.55 6.52
N GLY A 92 11.85 4.51 7.72
CA GLY A 92 11.80 3.30 8.55
C GLY A 92 12.50 3.50 9.88
N SER A 93 12.21 2.60 10.82
CA SER A 93 12.80 2.69 12.18
C SER A 93 14.30 2.39 12.22
N GLU A 94 14.83 1.78 11.15
CA GLU A 94 16.24 1.40 11.03
C GLU A 94 17.03 2.33 10.12
N ILE A 95 16.51 3.49 9.79
CA ILE A 95 17.21 4.55 9.05
C ILE A 95 17.64 5.65 10.02
N LYS A 96 18.93 6.04 9.95
CA LYS A 96 19.51 7.10 10.81
C LYS A 96 18.89 8.48 10.55
N ASP A 97 18.80 8.84 9.28
CA ASP A 97 18.32 10.15 8.82
C ASP A 97 17.32 9.98 7.68
N PRO A 98 16.02 9.89 8.01
CA PRO A 98 14.96 9.78 7.00
C PRO A 98 14.87 11.06 6.17
N HIS A 99 15.05 10.95 4.84
CA HIS A 99 14.97 12.08 3.92
C HIS A 99 14.61 11.66 2.49
N TYR A 100 14.49 12.65 1.59
CA TYR A 100 14.24 12.42 0.18
C TYR A 100 15.56 12.35 -0.59
N TYR A 101 15.65 11.35 -1.45
CA TYR A 101 16.74 11.18 -2.42
C TYR A 101 16.26 11.41 -3.85
N GLU A 102 17.11 12.04 -4.64
CA GLU A 102 16.93 12.09 -6.07
C GLU A 102 17.76 10.97 -6.72
N THR A 103 17.10 10.10 -7.47
CA THR A 103 17.70 8.94 -8.10
C THR A 103 17.04 8.67 -9.46
N VAL A 104 17.21 7.47 -10.00
CA VAL A 104 16.58 7.03 -11.25
C VAL A 104 15.60 5.89 -10.99
N ILE A 105 14.63 5.71 -11.88
CA ILE A 105 13.70 4.59 -11.85
C ILE A 105 14.49 3.28 -11.84
N GLY A 106 14.15 2.36 -10.95
CA GLY A 106 14.83 1.07 -10.83
C GLY A 106 16.24 1.13 -10.24
N ALA A 107 16.60 2.21 -9.54
CA ALA A 107 17.91 2.36 -8.92
C ALA A 107 18.23 1.22 -7.96
N ASN A 108 19.51 0.83 -7.90
CA ASN A 108 20.00 -0.03 -6.85
C ASN A 108 19.94 0.72 -5.51
N VAL A 109 19.47 0.07 -4.45
CA VAL A 109 19.27 0.71 -3.15
C VAL A 109 20.51 0.70 -2.26
N SER A 110 21.54 -0.08 -2.58
CA SER A 110 22.75 -0.21 -1.76
C SER A 110 23.44 1.13 -1.52
N ASP A 111 23.63 1.92 -2.57
CA ASP A 111 24.30 3.22 -2.49
C ASP A 111 23.49 4.25 -1.67
N ILE A 112 22.17 4.12 -1.72
CA ILE A 112 21.24 4.98 -0.98
C ILE A 112 21.22 4.62 0.50
N LEU A 113 21.37 3.33 0.82
CA LEU A 113 21.33 2.79 2.18
C LEU A 113 22.70 2.75 2.87
N ASP A 114 23.79 2.99 2.13
CA ASP A 114 25.14 2.94 2.69
C ASP A 114 25.30 3.91 3.87
N GLY A 115 25.77 3.38 4.99
CA GLY A 115 25.91 4.12 6.23
C GLY A 115 24.62 4.62 6.89
N GLN A 116 23.42 4.36 6.32
CA GLN A 116 22.14 4.79 6.85
C GLN A 116 21.46 3.76 7.76
N ILE A 117 21.78 2.49 7.60
CA ILE A 117 21.16 1.40 8.37
C ILE A 117 21.75 1.39 9.79
N THR A 118 20.88 1.25 10.79
CA THR A 118 21.23 1.29 12.22
C THR A 118 21.49 -0.07 12.86
N SER A 119 21.06 -1.16 12.23
CA SER A 119 21.21 -2.54 12.73
C SER A 119 21.42 -3.53 11.60
N ASP A 120 22.06 -4.68 11.92
CA ASP A 120 22.45 -5.67 10.89
C ASP A 120 21.28 -6.53 10.42
N ASN A 121 20.30 -6.81 11.30
CA ASN A 121 19.17 -7.69 10.99
C ASN A 121 17.92 -6.87 10.64
N VAL A 122 17.83 -6.48 9.39
CA VAL A 122 16.78 -5.61 8.87
C VAL A 122 16.10 -6.18 7.64
N ARG A 123 14.84 -5.80 7.47
CA ARG A 123 14.10 -5.96 6.24
C ARG A 123 14.13 -4.68 5.43
N VAL A 124 14.65 -4.76 4.23
CA VAL A 124 14.56 -3.67 3.23
C VAL A 124 13.32 -3.91 2.37
N ILE A 125 12.50 -2.89 2.25
CA ILE A 125 11.24 -2.93 1.53
C ILE A 125 11.27 -1.87 0.43
N SER A 126 11.07 -2.28 -0.81
CA SER A 126 10.74 -1.38 -1.91
C SER A 126 9.26 -1.01 -1.77
N GLY A 127 8.96 0.26 -1.51
CA GLY A 127 7.62 0.72 -1.14
C GLY A 127 7.42 0.89 0.37
N ASN A 128 6.18 0.88 0.81
CA ASN A 128 5.78 1.02 2.21
C ASN A 128 5.61 -0.35 2.90
N VAL A 129 5.39 -0.34 4.22
CA VAL A 129 5.25 -1.57 5.03
C VAL A 129 3.95 -2.35 4.79
N LEU A 130 2.95 -1.76 4.13
CA LEU A 130 1.64 -2.38 3.93
C LEU A 130 1.54 -3.09 2.57
N THR A 131 2.15 -2.52 1.53
CA THR A 131 1.97 -2.98 0.14
C THR A 131 3.28 -3.12 -0.63
N GLY A 132 4.43 -2.92 0.02
CA GLY A 132 5.74 -2.98 -0.63
C GLY A 132 6.33 -4.38 -0.64
N ASP A 133 7.32 -4.57 -1.51
CA ASP A 133 8.02 -5.84 -1.70
C ASP A 133 9.31 -5.92 -0.89
N LYS A 134 9.55 -7.06 -0.25
CA LYS A 134 10.86 -7.34 0.36
C LYS A 134 11.91 -7.46 -0.72
N ILE A 135 13.00 -6.70 -0.59
CA ILE A 135 14.16 -6.75 -1.47
C ILE A 135 15.44 -7.05 -0.69
N ALA A 136 16.48 -7.48 -1.39
CA ALA A 136 17.81 -7.59 -0.82
C ALA A 136 18.40 -6.19 -0.55
N GLN A 137 19.42 -6.09 0.34
CA GLN A 137 20.06 -4.81 0.63
C GLN A 137 20.82 -4.22 -0.60
N ASP A 138 21.19 -5.06 -1.55
CA ASP A 138 21.74 -4.71 -2.85
C ASP A 138 20.71 -4.83 -3.99
N GLY A 139 19.42 -4.90 -3.63
CA GLY A 139 18.30 -5.00 -4.57
C GLY A 139 18.01 -3.68 -5.29
N HIS A 140 16.94 -3.70 -6.07
CA HIS A 140 16.52 -2.56 -6.88
C HIS A 140 15.13 -2.07 -6.48
N LEU A 141 14.93 -0.76 -6.60
CA LEU A 141 13.63 -0.14 -6.39
C LEU A 141 12.63 -0.60 -7.46
N GLY A 142 11.45 -1.05 -7.05
CA GLY A 142 10.36 -1.40 -7.96
C GLY A 142 9.93 -0.21 -8.82
N TYR A 143 9.49 -0.48 -10.04
CA TYR A 143 9.17 0.57 -11.02
C TYR A 143 8.15 1.60 -10.51
N TYR A 144 7.11 1.15 -9.81
CA TYR A 144 6.04 2.01 -9.30
C TYR A 144 6.30 2.57 -7.89
N HIS A 145 7.39 2.15 -7.24
CA HIS A 145 7.69 2.56 -5.87
C HIS A 145 8.45 3.88 -5.82
N ASN A 146 8.01 4.76 -4.92
CA ASN A 146 8.62 6.05 -4.64
C ASN A 146 9.21 6.13 -3.22
N GLN A 147 9.40 4.97 -2.58
CA GLN A 147 9.85 4.87 -1.20
C GLN A 147 10.68 3.60 -0.99
N VAL A 148 11.70 3.70 -0.14
CA VAL A 148 12.41 2.58 0.48
C VAL A 148 12.18 2.64 1.97
N THR A 149 11.74 1.52 2.55
CA THR A 149 11.46 1.41 3.99
C THR A 149 12.34 0.35 4.61
N VAL A 150 13.01 0.69 5.73
CA VAL A 150 13.86 -0.27 6.46
C VAL A 150 13.35 -0.43 7.89
N ILE A 151 13.00 -1.66 8.26
CA ILE A 151 12.48 -2.03 9.57
C ILE A 151 13.24 -3.25 10.12
N PRO A 152 13.16 -3.55 11.42
CA PRO A 152 13.76 -4.76 11.96
C PRO A 152 13.17 -6.03 11.33
N GLU A 153 14.02 -7.02 11.06
CA GLU A 153 13.53 -8.37 10.71
C GLU A 153 13.01 -9.07 11.98
N GLY A 154 11.83 -9.67 11.88
CA GLY A 154 11.09 -10.26 13.00
C GLY A 154 11.32 -11.76 13.18
N ASP A 155 12.48 -12.29 12.84
CA ASP A 155 12.83 -13.71 12.86
C ASP A 155 13.28 -14.25 14.23
N GLN A 156 13.44 -13.36 15.23
CA GLN A 156 13.88 -13.75 16.56
C GLN A 156 12.73 -14.33 17.39
N LEU A 157 12.96 -15.50 17.96
CA LEU A 157 12.03 -16.13 18.90
C LEU A 157 11.93 -15.31 20.19
N LYS A 158 10.73 -14.94 20.57
CA LYS A 158 10.43 -14.19 21.80
C LYS A 158 9.86 -15.14 22.85
N PHE A 159 10.53 -15.25 24.01
CA PHE A 159 10.02 -16.10 25.10
C PHE A 159 8.66 -15.59 25.60
N VAL A 160 7.68 -16.51 25.67
CA VAL A 160 6.25 -16.24 25.88
C VAL A 160 5.98 -15.32 27.06
N LEU A 161 6.60 -15.58 28.21
CA LEU A 161 6.32 -14.88 29.48
C LEU A 161 7.00 -13.51 29.61
N THR A 162 8.05 -13.23 28.86
CA THR A 162 8.80 -11.97 28.98
C THR A 162 8.51 -11.03 27.79
N LYS A 163 9.01 -11.36 26.63
CA LYS A 163 8.86 -10.58 25.39
C LYS A 163 7.76 -11.11 24.47
N GLY A 164 7.26 -12.32 24.73
CA GLY A 164 6.17 -12.94 23.98
C GLY A 164 4.78 -12.40 24.38
N TRP A 165 3.72 -12.99 23.88
CA TRP A 165 2.36 -12.50 24.00
C TRP A 165 1.79 -12.49 25.44
N MET A 166 2.31 -13.32 26.36
CA MET A 166 1.94 -13.31 27.78
C MET A 166 2.78 -12.33 28.62
N GLY A 167 3.76 -11.68 28.05
CA GLY A 167 4.54 -10.66 28.77
C GLY A 167 3.68 -9.40 29.05
N PRO A 168 4.19 -8.49 29.94
CA PRO A 168 3.43 -7.32 30.39
C PRO A 168 3.09 -6.31 29.28
N GLY A 169 3.76 -6.38 28.14
CA GLY A 169 3.38 -5.64 26.93
C GLY A 169 3.64 -4.13 26.95
N PHE A 170 4.47 -3.61 27.83
CA PHE A 170 4.76 -2.17 27.93
C PHE A 170 5.44 -1.58 26.69
N ASP A 171 6.01 -2.41 25.83
CA ASP A 171 6.69 -2.05 24.59
C ASP A 171 5.94 -2.49 23.33
N LYS A 172 4.78 -3.14 23.47
CA LYS A 172 4.02 -3.72 22.36
C LYS A 172 2.94 -2.78 21.87
N PHE A 173 2.75 -2.74 20.58
CA PHE A 173 1.57 -2.18 19.97
C PHE A 173 0.35 -3.06 20.28
N SER A 174 -0.78 -2.44 20.62
CA SER A 174 -1.99 -3.15 21.03
C SER A 174 -3.20 -2.76 20.18
N ASN A 175 -3.34 -3.40 19.02
CA ASN A 175 -4.49 -3.19 18.14
C ASN A 175 -5.81 -3.60 18.82
N SER A 176 -5.80 -4.73 19.52
CA SER A 176 -6.97 -5.26 20.27
C SER A 176 -7.16 -4.67 21.65
N LYS A 177 -6.39 -3.65 22.05
CA LYS A 177 -6.36 -3.06 23.40
C LYS A 177 -6.01 -4.06 24.52
N LEU A 178 -5.34 -5.15 24.19
CA LEU A 178 -4.92 -6.19 25.15
C LEU A 178 -3.83 -5.68 26.09
N PHE A 179 -2.91 -4.85 25.60
CA PHE A 179 -1.77 -4.33 26.35
C PHE A 179 -2.01 -2.90 26.81
N PRO A 180 -1.48 -2.48 27.97
CA PRO A 180 -1.71 -1.14 28.52
C PRO A 180 -1.17 0.00 27.65
N THR A 181 -0.33 -0.31 26.68
CA THR A 181 0.22 0.67 25.73
C THR A 181 -0.84 1.38 24.87
N TYR A 182 -2.05 0.82 24.75
CA TYR A 182 -3.15 1.52 24.05
C TYR A 182 -3.56 2.83 24.74
N LEU A 183 -3.27 2.98 26.04
CA LEU A 183 -3.48 4.21 26.79
C LEU A 183 -2.47 5.31 26.46
N THR A 184 -1.38 4.95 25.77
CA THR A 184 -0.25 5.85 25.50
C THR A 184 -0.28 6.31 24.06
N THR A 185 -1.14 7.27 23.72
CA THR A 185 -1.40 7.74 22.34
C THR A 185 -0.18 8.37 21.65
N LYS A 186 0.82 8.83 22.40
CA LYS A 186 2.02 9.50 21.84
C LYS A 186 3.22 8.56 21.68
N LYS A 187 3.11 7.30 22.09
CA LYS A 187 4.23 6.36 21.99
C LYS A 187 4.46 5.93 20.54
N ARG A 188 5.69 6.04 20.08
CA ARG A 188 6.12 5.46 18.80
C ARG A 188 6.63 4.06 19.06
N PHE A 189 6.21 3.12 18.23
CA PHE A 189 6.59 1.71 18.33
C PHE A 189 7.59 1.39 17.22
N ARG A 190 8.64 0.65 17.58
CA ARG A 190 9.57 0.02 16.64
C ARG A 190 8.99 -1.35 16.31
N LEU A 191 8.15 -1.41 15.29
CA LEU A 191 7.53 -2.65 14.83
C LEU A 191 8.50 -3.44 13.97
N ASP A 192 8.47 -4.76 14.13
CA ASP A 192 9.23 -5.72 13.33
C ASP A 192 8.26 -6.51 12.42
N THR A 193 8.81 -7.44 11.62
CA THR A 193 8.03 -8.26 10.70
C THR A 193 7.43 -9.52 11.35
N ASN A 194 7.54 -9.67 12.66
CA ASN A 194 7.01 -10.81 13.37
C ASN A 194 5.48 -10.76 13.41
N THR A 195 4.83 -11.77 12.87
CA THR A 195 3.36 -11.90 12.90
C THR A 195 2.80 -12.10 14.30
N ASN A 196 3.66 -12.42 15.31
CA ASN A 196 3.31 -12.70 16.69
C ASN A 196 2.23 -13.78 16.84
N GLY A 197 2.28 -14.79 16.01
CA GLY A 197 1.37 -15.94 16.00
C GLY A 197 1.42 -16.68 14.68
N GLU A 198 0.72 -17.77 14.59
CA GLU A 198 0.60 -18.62 13.41
C GLU A 198 -0.69 -18.33 12.65
N GLU A 199 -0.72 -18.71 11.39
CA GLU A 199 -1.90 -18.66 10.54
C GLU A 199 -3.01 -19.54 11.14
N ARG A 200 -4.25 -19.07 11.07
CA ARG A 200 -5.43 -19.73 11.61
C ARG A 200 -6.55 -19.78 10.58
N ALA A 201 -7.54 -20.63 10.80
CA ALA A 201 -8.74 -20.67 9.96
C ALA A 201 -9.41 -19.30 9.87
N PHE A 202 -9.74 -18.88 8.66
CA PHE A 202 -10.40 -17.61 8.41
C PHE A 202 -11.88 -17.66 8.82
N VAL A 203 -12.25 -16.85 9.79
CA VAL A 203 -13.59 -16.79 10.35
C VAL A 203 -14.16 -15.40 10.27
N VAL A 204 -15.48 -15.26 10.20
CA VAL A 204 -16.16 -13.96 10.18
C VAL A 204 -16.04 -13.30 11.55
N THR A 205 -15.32 -12.18 11.61
CA THR A 205 -15.10 -11.43 12.86
C THR A 205 -15.71 -10.03 12.83
N GLY A 206 -16.01 -9.49 11.63
CA GLY A 206 -16.42 -8.10 11.45
C GLY A 206 -15.30 -7.07 11.66
N GLU A 207 -14.04 -7.52 11.73
CA GLU A 207 -12.90 -6.59 11.90
C GLU A 207 -12.45 -5.96 10.58
N LEU A 208 -12.62 -6.66 9.46
CA LEU A 208 -12.23 -6.13 8.15
C LEU A 208 -13.14 -4.97 7.73
N GLU A 209 -14.43 -5.09 8.00
CA GLU A 209 -15.44 -4.06 7.70
C GLU A 209 -15.17 -2.72 8.43
N LYS A 210 -14.44 -2.75 9.54
CA LYS A 210 -14.09 -1.53 10.30
C LYS A 210 -13.01 -0.68 9.62
N VAL A 211 -12.22 -1.27 8.74
CA VAL A 211 -11.04 -0.64 8.13
C VAL A 211 -11.11 -0.59 6.60
N PHE A 212 -12.05 -1.30 6.02
CA PHE A 212 -12.25 -1.35 4.58
C PHE A 212 -13.18 -0.21 4.14
N PRO A 213 -12.74 0.72 3.29
CA PRO A 213 -13.49 1.95 3.02
C PRO A 213 -14.48 1.83 1.86
N PHE A 214 -14.63 0.65 1.25
CA PHE A 214 -15.50 0.42 0.11
C PHE A 214 -16.86 -0.12 0.57
N ASP A 215 -17.90 0.15 -0.21
CA ASP A 215 -19.25 -0.43 -0.01
C ASP A 215 -19.30 -1.87 -0.55
N ILE A 216 -18.41 -2.70 -0.06
CA ILE A 216 -18.24 -4.11 -0.41
C ILE A 216 -18.15 -4.90 0.90
N LEU A 217 -18.50 -6.18 0.86
CA LEU A 217 -18.38 -7.11 1.98
C LEU A 217 -17.01 -7.81 1.98
N PRO A 218 -15.96 -7.23 2.62
CA PRO A 218 -14.59 -7.70 2.44
C PRO A 218 -14.38 -9.12 2.95
N MET A 219 -15.02 -9.52 4.05
CA MET A 219 -14.86 -10.88 4.58
C MET A 219 -15.46 -11.93 3.67
N GLN A 220 -16.60 -11.65 3.07
CA GLN A 220 -17.26 -12.55 2.13
C GLN A 220 -16.46 -12.66 0.83
N LEU A 221 -15.97 -11.53 0.32
CA LEU A 221 -15.14 -11.51 -0.88
C LEU A 221 -13.83 -12.31 -0.69
N VAL A 222 -13.13 -12.14 0.44
CA VAL A 222 -11.94 -12.93 0.77
C VAL A 222 -12.27 -14.42 0.87
N LYS A 223 -13.43 -14.80 1.42
CA LYS A 223 -13.85 -16.19 1.45
C LYS A 223 -14.11 -16.77 0.07
N ALA A 224 -14.78 -16.02 -0.80
CA ALA A 224 -14.99 -16.43 -2.19
C ALA A 224 -13.64 -16.63 -2.91
N ALA A 225 -12.68 -15.74 -2.70
CA ALA A 225 -11.33 -15.86 -3.25
C ALA A 225 -10.57 -17.10 -2.70
N ILE A 226 -10.69 -17.40 -1.41
CA ILE A 226 -10.06 -18.60 -0.81
C ILE A 226 -10.64 -19.92 -1.37
N THR A 227 -11.90 -19.91 -1.77
CA THR A 227 -12.60 -21.10 -2.27
C THR A 227 -12.71 -21.16 -3.80
N ASP A 228 -12.05 -20.25 -4.51
CA ASP A 228 -12.08 -20.11 -5.98
C ASP A 228 -13.53 -20.01 -6.55
N ASP A 229 -14.42 -19.40 -5.77
CA ASP A 229 -15.83 -19.17 -6.15
C ASP A 229 -15.94 -17.94 -7.06
N ILE A 230 -15.84 -18.16 -8.38
CA ILE A 230 -15.87 -17.11 -9.40
C ILE A 230 -17.17 -16.31 -9.34
N ASP A 231 -18.32 -17.00 -9.34
CA ASP A 231 -19.63 -16.35 -9.30
C ASP A 231 -19.78 -15.53 -8.00
N GLY A 232 -19.33 -16.07 -6.89
CA GLY A 232 -19.28 -15.37 -5.60
C GLY A 232 -18.40 -14.12 -5.64
N MET A 233 -17.21 -14.19 -6.22
CA MET A 233 -16.31 -13.06 -6.37
C MET A 233 -16.91 -11.96 -7.26
N GLU A 234 -17.50 -12.31 -8.42
CA GLU A 234 -18.15 -11.35 -9.32
C GLU A 234 -19.33 -10.65 -8.62
N ASN A 235 -20.20 -11.41 -7.95
CA ASN A 235 -21.35 -10.87 -7.24
C ASN A 235 -21.00 -9.98 -6.04
N LEU A 236 -19.79 -10.15 -5.48
CA LEU A 236 -19.28 -9.41 -4.33
C LEU A 236 -18.38 -8.24 -4.72
N GLY A 237 -18.20 -7.95 -6.01
CA GLY A 237 -17.51 -6.75 -6.48
C GLY A 237 -15.99 -6.90 -6.61
N ILE A 238 -15.49 -8.08 -7.01
CA ILE A 238 -14.04 -8.31 -7.20
C ILE A 238 -13.39 -7.33 -8.20
N TYR A 239 -14.15 -6.85 -9.19
CA TYR A 239 -13.65 -5.92 -10.21
C TYR A 239 -13.33 -4.52 -9.68
N GLU A 240 -13.92 -4.14 -8.53
CA GLU A 240 -13.76 -2.83 -7.92
C GLU A 240 -12.51 -2.73 -7.04
N VAL A 241 -11.83 -3.83 -6.79
CA VAL A 241 -10.76 -3.90 -5.79
C VAL A 241 -9.41 -4.32 -6.37
N ALA A 242 -8.35 -3.86 -5.72
CA ALA A 242 -6.99 -4.32 -5.91
C ALA A 242 -6.45 -4.93 -4.60
N PRO A 243 -5.45 -5.82 -4.64
CA PRO A 243 -4.86 -6.41 -3.43
C PRO A 243 -4.44 -5.36 -2.38
N GLU A 244 -3.91 -4.23 -2.83
CA GLU A 244 -3.44 -3.12 -2.00
C GLU A 244 -4.54 -2.48 -1.15
N ASP A 245 -5.80 -2.57 -1.57
CA ASP A 245 -6.95 -2.05 -0.83
C ASP A 245 -7.22 -2.88 0.43
N PHE A 246 -6.78 -4.13 0.46
CA PHE A 246 -6.88 -5.04 1.60
C PHE A 246 -5.69 -4.95 2.58
N ALA A 247 -4.75 -4.05 2.39
CA ALA A 247 -3.57 -3.96 3.25
C ALA A 247 -3.91 -3.69 4.72
N LEU A 248 -4.87 -2.82 5.02
CA LEU A 248 -5.37 -2.64 6.40
C LEU A 248 -6.16 -3.85 6.90
N CYS A 249 -6.91 -4.51 6.03
CA CYS A 249 -7.61 -5.75 6.38
C CYS A 249 -6.63 -6.82 6.84
N GLU A 250 -5.54 -7.01 6.10
CA GLU A 250 -4.47 -7.94 6.45
C GLU A 250 -3.81 -7.55 7.78
N TYR A 251 -3.53 -6.26 7.98
CA TYR A 251 -2.93 -5.76 9.21
C TYR A 251 -3.79 -6.02 10.46
N VAL A 252 -5.12 -5.88 10.38
CA VAL A 252 -6.02 -6.14 11.51
C VAL A 252 -6.46 -7.60 11.62
N CYS A 253 -6.20 -8.41 10.61
CA CYS A 253 -6.66 -9.80 10.54
C CYS A 253 -6.09 -10.64 11.70
N THR A 254 -6.98 -11.14 12.54
CA THR A 254 -6.61 -11.98 13.68
C THR A 254 -6.20 -13.40 13.27
N THR A 255 -6.56 -13.83 12.05
CA THR A 255 -6.24 -15.16 11.52
C THR A 255 -4.88 -15.21 10.83
N LYS A 256 -4.27 -14.06 10.55
CA LYS A 256 -2.91 -13.89 10.01
C LYS A 256 -2.68 -14.54 8.66
N ILE A 257 -3.74 -14.68 7.87
CA ILE A 257 -3.63 -15.07 6.47
C ILE A 257 -3.14 -13.89 5.63
N GLU A 258 -2.47 -14.16 4.54
CA GLU A 258 -2.04 -13.17 3.56
C GLU A 258 -3.22 -12.81 2.64
N ILE A 259 -4.05 -11.86 3.09
CA ILE A 259 -5.30 -11.48 2.41
C ILE A 259 -5.02 -10.90 1.02
N GLN A 260 -4.01 -10.05 0.90
CA GLN A 260 -3.62 -9.43 -0.37
C GLN A 260 -3.27 -10.49 -1.41
N ASP A 261 -2.55 -11.54 -1.01
CA ASP A 261 -2.22 -12.67 -1.88
C ASP A 261 -3.46 -13.45 -2.32
N LYS A 262 -4.42 -13.68 -1.40
CA LYS A 262 -5.70 -14.35 -1.76
C LYS A 262 -6.53 -13.54 -2.76
N ILE A 263 -6.61 -12.23 -2.58
CA ILE A 263 -7.28 -11.36 -3.56
C ILE A 263 -6.54 -11.36 -4.90
N ARG A 264 -5.21 -11.35 -4.91
CA ARG A 264 -4.40 -11.47 -6.15
C ARG A 264 -4.71 -12.78 -6.88
N GLN A 265 -4.71 -13.89 -6.17
CA GLN A 265 -5.06 -15.20 -6.74
C GLN A 265 -6.47 -15.20 -7.34
N GLY A 266 -7.46 -14.61 -6.64
CA GLY A 266 -8.83 -14.47 -7.14
C GLY A 266 -8.92 -13.63 -8.42
N LEU A 267 -8.24 -12.49 -8.46
CA LEU A 267 -8.18 -11.62 -9.66
C LEU A 267 -7.50 -12.33 -10.83
N ASP A 268 -6.39 -13.05 -10.59
CA ASP A 268 -5.68 -13.81 -11.63
C ASP A 268 -6.56 -14.95 -12.18
N LEU A 269 -7.35 -15.61 -11.31
CA LEU A 269 -8.30 -16.63 -11.72
C LEU A 269 -9.39 -16.04 -12.62
N ILE A 270 -9.98 -14.92 -12.23
CA ILE A 270 -11.01 -14.23 -13.03
C ILE A 270 -10.43 -13.76 -14.38
N ALA A 271 -9.24 -13.19 -14.38
CA ALA A 271 -8.60 -12.76 -15.62
C ALA A 271 -8.38 -13.93 -16.59
N LYS A 272 -8.11 -15.13 -16.06
CA LYS A 272 -7.89 -16.33 -16.86
C LYS A 272 -9.18 -16.96 -17.40
N GLU A 273 -10.26 -16.96 -16.61
CA GLU A 273 -11.48 -17.72 -16.91
C GLU A 273 -12.60 -16.81 -17.52
N CYS A 274 -12.57 -15.50 -17.25
CA CYS A 274 -13.68 -14.58 -17.58
C CYS A 274 -13.27 -13.43 -18.51
N MET A 275 -12.00 -13.24 -18.81
CA MET A 275 -11.45 -12.24 -19.73
C MET A 275 -10.74 -12.92 -20.91
#